data_1f8f3ac3b34ced729b7f25955e2607b3
#
_entry.id   1f8f3ac3b34ced729b7f25955e2607b3
#
_cell.length_a   1.000
_cell.length_b   1.000
_cell.length_c   1.000
_cell.angle_alpha   90.00
_cell.angle_beta   90.00
_cell.angle_gamma   90.00
#
_symmetry.space_group_name_H-M   'P 1'
#
loop_
_entity.id
_entity.type
_entity.pdbx_description
1 polymer ?
#
loop_
_entity_poly.entity_id
_entity_poly.type
_entity_poly.pdbx_seq_one_letter_code
_entity_poly.pdbx_strand_id
1 'polypeptide(L)'
;TDTLNRTITFLRSARSIEDVRRPIAVMPLLEALVEDSLADQVSVSFTAQYVQLSMKGALLFDSGSDSLKDQAKAVLDKVGVILERYGSNSTIEIEGHTDNVPIHSARFADNEELSSARALSVFYYLTETTSLDPSDLRHAGMGDRVPVADNSTEEGRSKNRRVEIRIYNPSTTY
;
A
#
# COMPACT_ATOMS: atom_id res chain seq x y z
N THR A 1 12.01 -7.43 -9.45
CA THR A 1 12.99 -6.50 -10.06
C THR A 1 12.66 -6.27 -11.53
N ASP A 2 12.44 -7.35 -12.29
CA ASP A 2 12.24 -7.25 -13.74
C ASP A 2 10.93 -6.54 -14.11
N THR A 3 9.85 -6.82 -13.39
CA THR A 3 8.53 -6.22 -13.66
C THR A 3 8.52 -4.72 -13.36
N LEU A 4 9.16 -4.30 -12.28
CA LEU A 4 9.22 -2.87 -11.92
C LEU A 4 10.14 -2.11 -12.87
N ASN A 5 11.29 -2.69 -13.23
CA ASN A 5 12.19 -2.10 -14.22
C ASN A 5 11.53 -1.97 -15.59
N ARG A 6 10.72 -2.94 -16.00
CA ARG A 6 9.89 -2.86 -17.21
C ARG A 6 8.83 -1.78 -17.10
N THR A 7 8.18 -1.64 -15.96
CA THR A 7 7.20 -0.58 -15.71
C THR A 7 7.86 0.79 -15.74
N ILE A 8 9.01 0.96 -15.11
CA ILE A 8 9.79 2.20 -15.15
C ILE A 8 10.24 2.51 -16.57
N THR A 9 10.73 1.52 -17.31
CA THR A 9 11.17 1.69 -18.71
C THR A 9 9.98 2.07 -19.60
N PHE A 10 8.83 1.41 -19.43
CA PHE A 10 7.61 1.75 -20.14
C PHE A 10 7.15 3.18 -19.84
N LEU A 11 7.14 3.58 -18.57
CA LEU A 11 6.76 4.93 -18.15
C LEU A 11 7.74 6.00 -18.65
N ARG A 12 9.02 5.68 -18.73
CA ARG A 12 10.02 6.57 -19.34
C ARG A 12 9.82 6.75 -20.85
N SER A 13 9.30 5.74 -21.53
CA SER A 13 9.00 5.79 -22.96
C SER A 13 7.63 6.39 -23.26
N ALA A 14 6.68 6.25 -22.35
CA ALA A 14 5.34 6.79 -22.45
C ALA A 14 5.30 8.23 -21.96
N ARG A 15 5.82 9.17 -22.75
CA ARG A 15 5.59 10.59 -22.56
C ARG A 15 4.15 10.95 -22.95
N SER A 16 3.17 10.47 -22.16
CA SER A 16 1.81 10.91 -22.37
C SER A 16 1.60 12.29 -21.73
N ILE A 17 0.76 13.11 -22.36
CA ILE A 17 0.39 14.44 -21.84
C ILE A 17 -0.26 14.33 -20.44
N GLU A 18 -0.82 13.17 -20.10
CA GLU A 18 -1.39 12.90 -18.79
C GLU A 18 -0.36 12.79 -17.68
N ASP A 19 0.84 12.25 -17.96
CA ASP A 19 1.91 12.14 -16.96
C ASP A 19 2.48 13.50 -16.57
N VAL A 20 2.44 14.48 -17.47
CA VAL A 20 2.92 15.86 -17.21
C VAL A 20 1.94 16.64 -16.32
N ARG A 21 0.68 16.25 -16.26
CA ARG A 21 -0.37 16.94 -15.50
C ARG A 21 -0.62 16.36 -14.10
N ARG A 22 0.09 15.31 -13.71
CA ARG A 22 -0.09 14.70 -12.39
C ARG A 22 0.54 15.57 -11.31
N PRO A 23 -0.21 15.96 -10.26
CA PRO A 23 0.33 16.72 -9.13
C PRO A 23 1.38 15.92 -8.34
N ILE A 24 1.31 14.56 -8.38
CA ILE A 24 2.28 13.67 -7.76
C ILE A 24 3.31 13.29 -8.80
N ALA A 25 4.58 13.50 -8.46
CA ALA A 25 5.72 13.16 -9.30
C ALA A 25 5.95 11.64 -9.31
N VAL A 26 5.21 10.90 -10.15
CA VAL A 26 5.23 9.43 -10.22
C VAL A 26 6.62 8.90 -10.55
N MET A 27 7.33 9.49 -11.49
CA MET A 27 8.66 9.02 -11.90
C MET A 27 9.70 9.13 -10.78
N PRO A 28 9.85 10.28 -10.09
CA PRO A 28 10.74 10.38 -8.93
C PRO A 28 10.36 9.44 -7.79
N LEU A 29 9.06 9.20 -7.57
CA LEU A 29 8.59 8.23 -6.57
C LEU A 29 9.05 6.81 -6.92
N LEU A 30 8.89 6.38 -8.17
CA LEU A 30 9.34 5.07 -8.64
C LEU A 30 10.87 4.93 -8.53
N GLU A 31 11.63 5.97 -8.87
CA GLU A 31 13.07 5.99 -8.73
C GLU A 31 13.51 5.86 -7.26
N ALA A 32 12.83 6.55 -6.34
CA ALA A 32 13.07 6.44 -4.90
C ALA A 32 12.83 5.03 -4.38
N LEU A 33 11.78 4.35 -4.84
CA LEU A 33 11.51 2.95 -4.46
C LEU A 33 12.61 1.99 -4.93
N VAL A 34 13.17 2.22 -6.11
CA VAL A 34 14.29 1.43 -6.63
C VAL A 34 15.58 1.72 -5.86
N GLU A 35 15.91 2.98 -5.63
CA GLU A 35 17.11 3.40 -4.88
C GLU A 35 17.11 2.86 -3.46
N ASP A 36 15.97 2.87 -2.78
CA ASP A 36 15.82 2.36 -1.42
C ASP A 36 15.67 0.84 -1.34
N SER A 37 15.84 0.13 -2.47
CA SER A 37 15.69 -1.34 -2.55
C SER A 37 14.32 -1.87 -2.14
N LEU A 38 13.27 -1.06 -2.30
CA LEU A 38 11.88 -1.43 -1.99
C LEU A 38 11.16 -2.12 -3.16
N ALA A 39 11.77 -2.16 -4.34
CA ALA A 39 11.15 -2.65 -5.57
C ALA A 39 10.63 -4.09 -5.49
N ASP A 40 11.26 -4.94 -4.67
CA ASP A 40 10.86 -6.33 -4.47
C ASP A 40 9.78 -6.50 -3.38
N GLN A 41 9.56 -5.49 -2.56
CA GLN A 41 8.69 -5.54 -1.38
C GLN A 41 7.43 -4.69 -1.54
N VAL A 42 7.49 -3.67 -2.39
CA VAL A 42 6.40 -2.72 -2.63
C VAL A 42 6.10 -2.68 -4.13
N SER A 43 4.85 -2.97 -4.48
CA SER A 43 4.35 -2.82 -5.85
C SER A 43 3.69 -1.47 -6.02
N VAL A 44 3.88 -0.84 -7.17
CA VAL A 44 3.30 0.48 -7.48
C VAL A 44 2.35 0.36 -8.66
N SER A 45 1.19 0.96 -8.50
CA SER A 45 0.24 1.21 -9.58
C SER A 45 -0.32 2.62 -9.45
N PHE A 46 -0.97 3.11 -10.49
CA PHE A 46 -1.54 4.46 -10.44
C PHE A 46 -2.75 4.59 -11.38
N THR A 47 -3.61 5.51 -11.02
CA THR A 47 -4.75 5.96 -11.83
C THR A 47 -4.67 7.47 -12.00
N ALA A 48 -5.69 8.07 -12.65
CA ALA A 48 -5.79 9.53 -12.70
C ALA A 48 -6.00 10.17 -11.32
N GLN A 49 -6.56 9.41 -10.34
CA GLN A 49 -6.91 9.92 -9.02
C GLN A 49 -5.83 9.67 -7.96
N TYR A 50 -5.07 8.58 -8.05
CA TYR A 50 -4.13 8.20 -6.99
C TYR A 50 -2.92 7.42 -7.50
N VAL A 51 -1.89 7.41 -6.68
CA VAL A 51 -0.78 6.46 -6.74
C VAL A 51 -0.97 5.45 -5.62
N GLN A 52 -0.81 4.16 -5.91
CA GLN A 52 -1.02 3.09 -4.95
C GLN A 52 0.28 2.31 -4.71
N LEU A 53 0.62 2.14 -3.45
CA LEU A 53 1.66 1.25 -2.98
C LEU A 53 0.99 0.01 -2.39
N SER A 54 1.39 -1.18 -2.82
CA SER A 54 0.85 -2.45 -2.31
C SER A 54 1.96 -3.31 -1.71
N MET A 55 1.70 -3.85 -0.53
CA MET A 55 2.63 -4.71 0.21
C MET A 55 1.92 -6.00 0.58
N LYS A 56 2.59 -7.16 0.41
CA LYS A 56 2.03 -8.45 0.81
C LYS A 56 1.83 -8.52 2.33
N GLY A 57 0.72 -9.11 2.75
CA GLY A 57 0.42 -9.30 4.16
C GLY A 57 1.47 -10.11 4.91
N ALA A 58 2.05 -11.13 4.27
CA ALA A 58 3.11 -11.95 4.87
C ALA A 58 4.41 -11.18 5.14
N LEU A 59 4.67 -10.09 4.42
CA LEU A 59 5.78 -9.18 4.70
C LEU A 59 5.55 -8.41 6.01
N LEU A 60 4.31 -8.05 6.28
CA LEU A 60 3.94 -7.13 7.36
C LEU A 60 3.53 -7.84 8.64
N PHE A 61 2.82 -8.97 8.54
CA PHE A 61 2.19 -9.65 9.66
C PHE A 61 2.35 -11.17 9.57
N ASP A 62 2.38 -11.81 10.73
CA ASP A 62 2.16 -13.25 10.81
C ASP A 62 0.67 -13.58 10.56
N SER A 63 0.39 -14.85 10.23
CA SER A 63 -0.97 -15.32 9.97
C SER A 63 -1.91 -14.99 11.14
N GLY A 64 -3.05 -14.40 10.86
CA GLY A 64 -4.05 -14.05 11.87
C GLY A 64 -3.63 -12.97 12.87
N SER A 65 -2.52 -12.28 12.63
CA SER A 65 -1.99 -11.23 13.51
C SER A 65 -2.10 -9.85 12.87
N ASP A 66 -2.26 -8.84 13.73
CA ASP A 66 -2.18 -7.41 13.38
C ASP A 66 -0.93 -6.74 13.95
N SER A 67 -0.02 -7.51 14.56
CA SER A 67 1.25 -6.99 15.05
C SER A 67 2.27 -6.92 13.92
N LEU A 68 2.82 -5.73 13.68
CA LEU A 68 3.84 -5.52 12.66
C LEU A 68 5.12 -6.27 13.01
N LYS A 69 5.63 -7.03 12.05
CA LYS A 69 6.93 -7.72 12.14
C LYS A 69 8.07 -6.70 12.10
N ASP A 70 9.24 -7.04 12.64
CA ASP A 70 10.40 -6.14 12.61
C ASP A 70 10.84 -5.78 11.19
N GLN A 71 10.78 -6.74 10.26
CA GLN A 71 11.05 -6.47 8.85
C GLN A 71 10.02 -5.54 8.21
N ALA A 72 8.77 -5.57 8.67
CA ALA A 72 7.72 -4.65 8.23
C ALA A 72 8.02 -3.23 8.64
N LYS A 73 8.51 -3.02 9.87
CA LYS A 73 8.89 -1.71 10.37
C LYS A 73 10.01 -1.10 9.53
N ALA A 74 11.01 -1.88 9.13
CA ALA A 74 12.08 -1.42 8.26
C ALA A 74 11.57 -0.97 6.89
N VAL A 75 10.61 -1.70 6.29
CA VAL A 75 9.97 -1.32 5.03
C VAL A 75 9.11 -0.07 5.21
N LEU A 76 8.30 -0.02 6.26
CA LEU A 76 7.41 1.12 6.53
C LEU A 76 8.17 2.39 6.89
N ASP A 77 9.36 2.31 7.48
CA ASP A 77 10.22 3.48 7.70
C ASP A 77 10.60 4.14 6.37
N LYS A 78 10.98 3.33 5.38
CA LYS A 78 11.31 3.83 4.04
C LYS A 78 10.08 4.33 3.29
N VAL A 79 8.97 3.60 3.37
CA VAL A 79 7.68 4.04 2.80
C VAL A 79 7.24 5.36 3.43
N GLY A 80 7.40 5.52 4.74
CA GLY A 80 7.10 6.76 5.45
C GLY A 80 7.85 7.97 4.90
N VAL A 81 9.15 7.83 4.64
CA VAL A 81 9.95 8.90 4.01
C VAL A 81 9.41 9.26 2.63
N ILE A 82 9.01 8.27 1.84
CA ILE A 82 8.41 8.49 0.52
C ILE A 82 7.07 9.21 0.63
N LEU A 83 6.22 8.81 1.59
CA LEU A 83 4.94 9.46 1.83
C LEU A 83 5.10 10.91 2.27
N GLU A 84 6.08 11.22 3.12
CA GLU A 84 6.39 12.60 3.52
C GLU A 84 6.81 13.46 2.32
N ARG A 85 7.61 12.89 1.42
CA ARG A 85 8.11 13.60 0.25
C ARG A 85 7.06 13.83 -0.84
N TYR A 86 6.24 12.81 -1.13
CA TYR A 86 5.32 12.81 -2.28
C TYR A 86 3.84 12.90 -1.90
N GLY A 87 3.48 12.62 -0.66
CA GLY A 87 2.10 12.59 -0.18
C GLY A 87 1.74 13.77 0.73
N SER A 88 2.66 14.66 1.02
CA SER A 88 2.40 15.85 1.84
C SER A 88 1.30 16.71 1.20
N ASN A 89 0.31 17.13 2.00
CA ASN A 89 -0.89 17.84 1.56
C ASN A 89 -1.84 17.02 0.66
N SER A 90 -1.65 15.71 0.57
CA SER A 90 -2.57 14.78 -0.09
C SER A 90 -3.31 13.94 0.95
N THR A 91 -4.50 13.46 0.60
CA THR A 91 -5.13 12.41 1.41
C THR A 91 -4.41 11.08 1.14
N ILE A 92 -4.03 10.41 2.21
CA ILE A 92 -3.40 9.09 2.18
C ILE A 92 -4.38 8.10 2.81
N GLU A 93 -4.72 7.05 2.07
CA GLU A 93 -5.62 5.99 2.54
C GLU A 93 -4.88 4.67 2.67
N ILE A 94 -5.06 4.01 3.81
CA ILE A 94 -4.49 2.71 4.13
C ILE A 94 -5.61 1.69 4.13
N GLU A 95 -5.57 0.69 3.25
CA GLU A 95 -6.56 -0.36 3.16
C GLU A 95 -5.96 -1.72 3.46
N GLY A 96 -6.57 -2.45 4.39
CA GLY A 96 -6.28 -3.85 4.65
C GLY A 96 -7.18 -4.77 3.85
N HIS A 97 -6.62 -5.82 3.25
CA HIS A 97 -7.34 -6.82 2.46
C HIS A 97 -6.94 -8.24 2.88
N THR A 98 -7.88 -9.16 2.83
CA THR A 98 -7.66 -10.57 3.10
C THR A 98 -7.97 -11.43 1.86
N ASP A 99 -7.61 -12.71 1.93
CA ASP A 99 -8.19 -13.71 1.06
C ASP A 99 -9.61 -14.10 1.55
N ASN A 100 -10.24 -15.04 0.86
CA ASN A 100 -11.61 -15.49 1.21
C ASN A 100 -11.63 -16.69 2.17
N VAL A 101 -10.51 -17.13 2.71
CA VAL A 101 -10.49 -18.17 3.73
C VAL A 101 -11.04 -17.58 5.03
N PRO A 102 -12.16 -18.10 5.55
CA PRO A 102 -12.73 -17.57 6.78
C PRO A 102 -11.76 -17.72 7.95
N ILE A 103 -11.70 -16.70 8.79
CA ILE A 103 -11.02 -16.76 10.07
C ILE A 103 -12.00 -16.61 11.21
N HIS A 104 -11.69 -17.26 12.31
CA HIS A 104 -12.35 -17.05 13.58
C HIS A 104 -11.37 -17.34 14.70
N SER A 105 -11.05 -16.35 15.50
CA SER A 105 -10.12 -16.47 16.61
C SER A 105 -10.67 -15.72 17.84
N ALA A 106 -10.03 -15.88 18.97
CA ALA A 106 -10.38 -15.13 20.17
C ALA A 106 -10.26 -13.62 19.99
N ARG A 107 -9.39 -13.19 19.06
CA ARG A 107 -9.11 -11.77 18.82
C ARG A 107 -9.91 -11.18 17.67
N PHE A 108 -10.17 -11.96 16.62
CA PHE A 108 -10.86 -11.49 15.41
C PHE A 108 -12.01 -12.42 15.08
N ALA A 109 -13.22 -11.87 15.00
CA ALA A 109 -14.41 -12.62 14.65
C ALA A 109 -14.42 -13.05 13.19
N ASP A 110 -13.86 -12.23 12.29
CA ASP A 110 -13.86 -12.42 10.85
C ASP A 110 -12.73 -11.64 10.13
N ASN A 111 -12.71 -11.77 8.81
CA ASN A 111 -11.73 -11.06 7.96
C ASN A 111 -11.92 -9.54 7.94
N GLU A 112 -13.14 -9.06 8.18
CA GLU A 112 -13.40 -7.61 8.31
C GLU A 112 -12.65 -7.03 9.51
N GLU A 113 -12.74 -7.66 10.67
CA GLU A 113 -12.02 -7.22 11.86
C GLU A 113 -10.50 -7.32 11.70
N LEU A 114 -9.99 -8.43 11.13
CA LEU A 114 -8.56 -8.59 10.90
C LEU A 114 -8.02 -7.53 9.94
N SER A 115 -8.67 -7.31 8.82
CA SER A 115 -8.24 -6.33 7.83
C SER A 115 -8.28 -4.90 8.37
N SER A 116 -9.29 -4.56 9.15
CA SER A 116 -9.41 -3.27 9.82
C SER A 116 -8.31 -3.05 10.85
N ALA A 117 -8.02 -4.07 11.66
CA ALA A 117 -6.95 -4.00 12.66
C ALA A 117 -5.56 -3.87 12.03
N ARG A 118 -5.33 -4.53 10.90
CA ARG A 118 -4.06 -4.42 10.15
C ARG A 118 -3.87 -3.03 9.54
N ALA A 119 -4.91 -2.47 8.93
CA ALA A 119 -4.86 -1.11 8.41
C ALA A 119 -4.59 -0.10 9.54
N LEU A 120 -5.22 -0.28 10.69
CA LEU A 120 -5.03 0.55 11.87
C LEU A 120 -3.60 0.46 12.41
N SER A 121 -3.00 -0.73 12.43
CA SER A 121 -1.61 -0.92 12.87
C SER A 121 -0.62 -0.15 11.99
N VAL A 122 -0.83 -0.17 10.68
CA VAL A 122 -0.01 0.62 9.73
C VAL A 122 -0.25 2.11 9.93
N PHE A 123 -1.50 2.54 10.12
CA PHE A 123 -1.85 3.92 10.41
C PHE A 123 -1.11 4.45 11.65
N TYR A 124 -1.17 3.74 12.75
CA TYR A 124 -0.47 4.15 13.98
C TYR A 124 1.04 4.19 13.79
N TYR A 125 1.61 3.20 13.14
CA TYR A 125 3.05 3.17 12.88
C TYR A 125 3.50 4.39 12.08
N LEU A 126 2.79 4.71 11.00
CA LEU A 126 3.13 5.87 10.15
C LEU A 126 2.91 7.20 10.88
N THR A 127 1.85 7.35 11.66
CA THR A 127 1.60 8.59 12.41
C THR A 127 2.60 8.80 13.54
N GLU A 128 3.13 7.73 14.12
CA GLU A 128 4.13 7.79 15.19
C GLU A 128 5.55 8.00 14.66
N THR A 129 5.86 7.56 13.46
CA THR A 129 7.24 7.56 12.91
C THR A 129 7.48 8.61 11.83
N THR A 130 6.45 9.31 11.38
CA THR A 130 6.56 10.35 10.33
C THR A 130 6.02 11.69 10.81
N SER A 131 6.30 12.74 10.04
CA SER A 131 5.72 14.08 10.23
C SER A 131 4.37 14.27 9.51
N LEU A 132 3.79 13.20 8.93
CA LEU A 132 2.49 13.27 8.27
C LEU A 132 1.40 13.69 9.27
N ASP A 133 0.50 14.57 8.83
CA ASP A 133 -0.65 14.97 9.63
C ASP A 133 -1.66 13.81 9.69
N PRO A 134 -1.99 13.29 10.89
CA PRO A 134 -2.97 12.22 11.02
C PRO A 134 -4.34 12.55 10.41
N SER A 135 -4.71 13.84 10.31
CA SER A 135 -5.97 14.26 9.68
C SER A 135 -6.01 14.06 8.17
N ASP A 136 -4.85 13.91 7.54
CA ASP A 136 -4.73 13.59 6.12
C ASP A 136 -4.71 12.08 5.85
N LEU A 137 -4.61 11.26 6.89
CA LEU A 137 -4.56 9.80 6.79
C LEU A 137 -5.91 9.19 7.09
N ARG A 138 -6.30 8.20 6.28
CA ARG A 138 -7.48 7.37 6.47
C ARG A 138 -7.09 5.91 6.53
N HIS A 139 -7.88 5.10 7.20
CA HIS A 139 -7.69 3.65 7.22
C HIS A 139 -9.03 2.93 7.11
N ALA A 140 -9.02 1.78 6.43
CA ALA A 140 -10.19 0.93 6.26
C ALA A 140 -9.79 -0.54 6.13
N GLY A 141 -10.64 -1.42 6.65
CA GLY A 141 -10.58 -2.85 6.38
C GLY A 141 -11.60 -3.21 5.31
N MET A 142 -11.14 -3.88 4.27
CA MET A 142 -11.98 -4.30 3.14
C MET A 142 -12.35 -5.79 3.18
N GLY A 143 -11.83 -6.53 4.16
CA GLY A 143 -12.04 -7.97 4.22
C GLY A 143 -11.60 -8.66 2.92
N ASP A 144 -12.40 -9.61 2.46
CA ASP A 144 -12.19 -10.34 1.19
C ASP A 144 -12.95 -9.76 -0.01
N ARG A 145 -13.53 -8.58 0.14
CA ARG A 145 -14.47 -8.00 -0.84
C ARG A 145 -13.82 -7.46 -2.11
N VAL A 146 -12.51 -7.23 -2.10
CA VAL A 146 -11.79 -6.64 -3.24
C VAL A 146 -10.59 -7.52 -3.63
N PRO A 147 -10.85 -8.71 -4.21
CA PRO A 147 -9.77 -9.59 -4.65
C PRO A 147 -9.06 -9.01 -5.87
N VAL A 148 -7.75 -9.19 -5.93
CA VAL A 148 -6.90 -8.84 -7.08
C VAL A 148 -6.40 -10.07 -7.83
N ALA A 149 -6.64 -11.27 -7.28
CA ALA A 149 -6.24 -12.55 -7.85
C ALA A 149 -7.24 -13.64 -7.47
N ASP A 150 -7.04 -14.83 -8.06
CA ASP A 150 -7.91 -15.99 -7.84
C ASP A 150 -7.70 -16.56 -6.42
N ASN A 151 -8.76 -16.59 -5.62
CA ASN A 151 -8.74 -17.18 -4.29
C ASN A 151 -8.71 -18.72 -4.28
N SER A 152 -8.91 -19.38 -5.41
CA SER A 152 -8.86 -20.85 -5.49
C SER A 152 -7.45 -21.42 -5.37
N THR A 153 -6.42 -20.59 -5.58
CA THR A 153 -5.01 -20.98 -5.48
C THR A 153 -4.34 -20.25 -4.34
N GLU A 154 -3.31 -20.88 -3.73
CA GLU A 154 -2.52 -20.22 -2.68
C GLU A 154 -1.74 -19.03 -3.23
N GLU A 155 -1.26 -19.10 -4.46
CA GLU A 155 -0.61 -17.98 -5.13
C GLU A 155 -1.55 -16.78 -5.23
N GLY A 156 -2.79 -16.99 -5.65
CA GLY A 156 -3.80 -15.93 -5.75
C GLY A 156 -4.20 -15.39 -4.37
N ARG A 157 -4.42 -16.27 -3.39
CA ARG A 157 -4.72 -15.86 -2.01
C ARG A 157 -3.59 -15.01 -1.41
N SER A 158 -2.35 -15.37 -1.66
CA SER A 158 -1.19 -14.58 -1.19
C SER A 158 -1.19 -13.16 -1.75
N LYS A 159 -1.63 -12.97 -2.99
CA LYS A 159 -1.77 -11.63 -3.59
C LYS A 159 -2.94 -10.85 -2.99
N ASN A 160 -4.01 -11.54 -2.61
CA ASN A 160 -5.18 -10.91 -2.00
C ASN A 160 -4.92 -10.45 -0.55
N ARG A 161 -4.08 -11.19 0.20
CA ARG A 161 -3.62 -10.79 1.54
C ARG A 161 -2.60 -9.66 1.41
N ARG A 162 -3.04 -8.41 1.54
CA ARG A 162 -2.21 -7.24 1.29
C ARG A 162 -2.66 -6.02 2.08
N VAL A 163 -1.77 -5.05 2.18
CA VAL A 163 -2.09 -3.68 2.57
C VAL A 163 -1.77 -2.76 1.40
N GLU A 164 -2.71 -1.91 1.06
CA GLU A 164 -2.55 -0.87 0.04
C GLU A 164 -2.49 0.49 0.69
N ILE A 165 -1.58 1.33 0.21
CA ILE A 165 -1.48 2.74 0.62
C ILE A 165 -1.69 3.57 -0.63
N ARG A 166 -2.76 4.37 -0.66
CA ARG A 166 -3.10 5.25 -1.77
C ARG A 166 -2.78 6.70 -1.43
N ILE A 167 -2.07 7.35 -2.31
CA ILE A 167 -1.81 8.79 -2.25
C ILE A 167 -2.71 9.45 -3.29
N TYR A 168 -3.76 10.12 -2.84
CA TYR A 168 -4.71 10.76 -3.76
C TYR A 168 -4.18 12.09 -4.27
N ASN A 169 -4.45 12.37 -5.54
CA ASN A 169 -4.16 13.68 -6.11
C ASN A 169 -4.96 14.76 -5.36
N PRO A 170 -4.36 15.91 -5.03
CA PRO A 170 -5.02 16.97 -4.25
C PRO A 170 -6.30 17.50 -4.89
N SER A 171 -6.44 17.39 -6.21
CA SER A 171 -7.63 17.81 -6.97
C SER A 171 -8.76 16.78 -6.98
N THR A 172 -8.56 15.59 -6.40
CA THR A 172 -9.57 14.54 -6.36
C THR A 172 -10.64 14.86 -5.30
N THR A 173 -11.90 14.91 -5.72
CA THR A 173 -13.05 15.05 -4.82
C THR A 173 -13.53 13.64 -4.42
N TYR A 174 -13.83 13.45 -3.13
CA TYR A 174 -14.28 12.17 -2.56
C TYR A 174 -15.79 12.13 -2.44
#